data_2793697939adcd10ce73b47ddc900e92
#
_entry.id   2793697939adcd10ce73b47ddc900e92
#
_cell.length_a   1.000
_cell.length_b   1.000
_cell.length_c   1.000
_cell.angle_alpha   90.00
_cell.angle_beta   90.00
_cell.angle_gamma   90.00
#
_symmetry.space_group_name_H-M   'P 1'
#
loop_
_entity.id
_entity.type
_entity.pdbx_description
1 polymer ?
#
loop_
_entity_poly.entity_id
_entity_poly.type
_entity_poly.pdbx_seq_one_letter_code
_entity_poly.pdbx_strand_id
1 'polypeptide(L)'
;MTFRRGIYIVPTNEWYIERTVWLIAGVVLLAGTVLAATVDPRWVWLVIATGIASIGVSLTGFCVVGNVLRKFGFVPRLGTASADKDGWYFMQTDAWYLERRIYIAVGINISIASMLSLVHSAWWLSFTGFVGGAMVWFAATGFCIMANGLYWLGAEPRLAPQHGRLGSAEPRRSHLIA
;
A
#
# COMPACT_ATOMS: atom_id res chain seq x y z
N MET A 1 17.60 17.00 3.97
CA MET A 1 17.07 15.80 3.28
C MET A 1 18.22 14.86 3.02
N THR A 2 18.28 13.72 3.68
CA THR A 2 19.32 12.70 3.45
C THR A 2 18.82 11.75 2.37
N PHE A 3 19.40 11.82 1.17
CA PHE A 3 19.11 10.87 0.10
C PHE A 3 19.62 9.48 0.48
N ARG A 4 18.73 8.51 0.54
CA ARG A 4 19.09 7.10 0.80
C ARG A 4 19.53 6.43 -0.50
N ARG A 5 20.63 5.68 -0.45
CA ARG A 5 21.09 4.83 -1.57
C ARG A 5 20.55 3.42 -1.34
N GLY A 6 20.01 2.80 -2.40
CA GLY A 6 19.50 1.42 -2.37
C GLY A 6 18.13 1.33 -3.03
N ILE A 7 17.69 0.10 -3.25
CA ILE A 7 16.38 -0.23 -3.83
C ILE A 7 15.48 -0.78 -2.71
N TYR A 8 14.28 -0.23 -2.58
CA TYR A 8 13.26 -0.73 -1.68
C TYR A 8 12.44 -1.81 -2.38
N ILE A 9 12.42 -3.00 -1.81
CA ILE A 9 11.61 -4.15 -2.26
C ILE A 9 10.92 -4.74 -1.03
N VAL A 10 9.60 -4.91 -1.07
CA VAL A 10 8.87 -5.60 0.00
C VAL A 10 9.07 -7.11 -0.08
N PRO A 11 9.07 -7.82 1.07
CA PRO A 11 9.15 -9.27 1.09
C PRO A 11 7.99 -9.92 0.32
N THR A 12 8.31 -10.83 -0.59
CA THR A 12 7.34 -11.54 -1.45
C THR A 12 7.26 -13.04 -1.17
N ASN A 13 7.98 -13.52 -0.17
CA ASN A 13 8.01 -14.94 0.23
C ASN A 13 6.70 -15.43 0.86
N GLU A 14 5.88 -14.52 1.37
CA GLU A 14 4.62 -14.85 2.04
C GLU A 14 3.51 -13.87 1.61
N TRP A 15 2.25 -14.33 1.68
CA TRP A 15 1.07 -13.50 1.50
C TRP A 15 0.60 -12.98 2.86
N TYR A 16 0.79 -11.70 3.10
CA TYR A 16 0.32 -10.97 4.29
C TYR A 16 -0.77 -9.97 3.92
N ILE A 17 -1.48 -9.44 4.92
CA ILE A 17 -2.68 -8.62 4.70
C ILE A 17 -2.40 -7.47 3.73
N GLU A 18 -1.38 -6.67 3.97
CA GLU A 18 -1.12 -5.45 3.20
C GLU A 18 -0.79 -5.77 1.73
N ARG A 19 0.00 -6.80 1.48
CA ARG A 19 0.34 -7.28 0.13
C ARG A 19 -0.91 -7.74 -0.62
N THR A 20 -1.79 -8.48 0.06
CA THR A 20 -3.06 -8.98 -0.52
C THR A 20 -4.03 -7.82 -0.77
N VAL A 21 -4.09 -6.83 0.13
CA VAL A 21 -4.87 -5.61 -0.06
C VAL A 21 -4.42 -4.85 -1.30
N TRP A 22 -3.11 -4.69 -1.53
CA TRP A 22 -2.59 -4.04 -2.75
C TRP A 22 -2.97 -4.79 -4.02
N LEU A 23 -2.92 -6.14 -3.99
CA LEU A 23 -3.36 -6.96 -5.12
C LEU A 23 -4.86 -6.74 -5.40
N ILE A 24 -5.71 -6.87 -4.38
CA ILE A 24 -7.16 -6.73 -4.52
C ILE A 24 -7.50 -5.31 -5.01
N ALA A 25 -6.92 -4.28 -4.41
CA ALA A 25 -7.15 -2.90 -4.82
C ALA A 25 -6.72 -2.67 -6.28
N GLY A 26 -5.56 -3.19 -6.69
CA GLY A 26 -5.09 -3.11 -8.07
C GLY A 26 -6.03 -3.80 -9.06
N VAL A 27 -6.52 -4.99 -8.74
CA VAL A 27 -7.51 -5.71 -9.57
C VAL A 27 -8.83 -4.96 -9.65
N VAL A 28 -9.34 -4.41 -8.53
CA VAL A 28 -10.58 -3.61 -8.50
C VAL A 28 -10.43 -2.35 -9.34
N LEU A 29 -9.28 -1.67 -9.27
CA LEU A 29 -8.99 -0.49 -10.09
C LEU A 29 -8.95 -0.82 -11.57
N LEU A 30 -8.26 -1.91 -11.96
CA LEU A 30 -8.24 -2.37 -13.37
C LEU A 30 -9.63 -2.72 -13.86
N ALA A 31 -10.37 -3.53 -13.10
CA ALA A 31 -11.73 -3.91 -13.48
C ALA A 31 -12.66 -2.70 -13.57
N GLY A 32 -12.65 -1.82 -12.56
CA GLY A 32 -13.45 -0.60 -12.56
C GLY A 32 -13.13 0.33 -13.73
N THR A 33 -11.83 0.48 -14.06
CA THR A 33 -11.37 1.28 -15.20
C THR A 33 -11.83 0.70 -16.53
N VAL A 34 -11.66 -0.62 -16.73
CA VAL A 34 -12.11 -1.29 -17.96
C VAL A 34 -13.62 -1.21 -18.10
N LEU A 35 -14.38 -1.49 -17.03
CA LEU A 35 -15.84 -1.40 -17.05
C LEU A 35 -16.32 0.03 -17.32
N ALA A 36 -15.65 1.04 -16.74
CA ALA A 36 -15.97 2.45 -17.00
C ALA A 36 -15.71 2.85 -18.45
N ALA A 37 -14.66 2.30 -19.06
CA ALA A 37 -14.31 2.62 -20.45
C ALA A 37 -15.14 1.85 -21.49
N THR A 38 -15.64 0.65 -21.17
CA THR A 38 -16.23 -0.26 -22.17
C THR A 38 -17.71 -0.56 -21.96
N VAL A 39 -18.20 -0.47 -20.72
CA VAL A 39 -19.59 -0.85 -20.37
C VAL A 39 -20.43 0.35 -20.01
N ASP A 40 -20.10 1.05 -18.93
CA ASP A 40 -20.85 2.22 -18.45
C ASP A 40 -19.91 3.16 -17.65
N PRO A 41 -19.85 4.45 -17.96
CA PRO A 41 -19.04 5.43 -17.23
C PRO A 41 -19.31 5.48 -15.71
N ARG A 42 -20.46 5.00 -15.24
CA ARG A 42 -20.81 4.96 -13.80
C ARG A 42 -19.85 4.07 -13.01
N TRP A 43 -19.15 3.13 -13.63
CA TRP A 43 -18.14 2.33 -12.97
C TRP A 43 -16.93 3.13 -12.46
N VAL A 44 -16.77 4.39 -12.91
CA VAL A 44 -15.78 5.32 -12.35
C VAL A 44 -16.00 5.52 -10.84
N TRP A 45 -17.24 5.45 -10.36
CA TRP A 45 -17.52 5.57 -8.91
C TRP A 45 -16.88 4.48 -8.08
N LEU A 46 -16.74 3.27 -8.61
CA LEU A 46 -16.00 2.18 -7.95
C LEU A 46 -14.51 2.55 -7.81
N VAL A 47 -13.93 3.16 -8.85
CA VAL A 47 -12.53 3.62 -8.85
C VAL A 47 -12.33 4.75 -7.84
N ILE A 48 -13.25 5.73 -7.82
CA ILE A 48 -13.24 6.84 -6.85
C ILE A 48 -13.36 6.30 -5.41
N ALA A 49 -14.31 5.40 -5.17
CA ALA A 49 -14.50 4.79 -3.85
C ALA A 49 -13.24 4.07 -3.36
N THR A 50 -12.52 3.37 -4.26
CA THR A 50 -11.25 2.71 -3.95
C THR A 50 -10.16 3.74 -3.59
N GLY A 51 -10.10 4.88 -4.31
CA GLY A 51 -9.18 5.97 -4.00
C GLY A 51 -9.46 6.59 -2.63
N ILE A 52 -10.74 6.90 -2.34
CA ILE A 52 -11.17 7.45 -1.04
C ILE A 52 -10.89 6.46 0.09
N ALA A 53 -11.17 5.16 -0.12
CA ALA A 53 -10.86 4.13 0.86
C ALA A 53 -9.36 4.06 1.17
N SER A 54 -8.49 4.20 0.15
CA SER A 54 -7.03 4.23 0.34
C SER A 54 -6.59 5.42 1.18
N ILE A 55 -7.16 6.62 0.96
CA ILE A 55 -6.95 7.80 1.80
C ILE A 55 -7.41 7.52 3.24
N GLY A 56 -8.61 6.95 3.39
CA GLY A 56 -9.18 6.58 4.69
C GLY A 56 -8.26 5.63 5.47
N VAL A 57 -7.74 4.60 4.83
CA VAL A 57 -6.76 3.66 5.43
C VAL A 57 -5.51 4.41 5.90
N SER A 58 -4.98 5.31 5.08
CA SER A 58 -3.80 6.10 5.46
C SER A 58 -4.05 7.00 6.67
N LEU A 59 -5.24 7.57 6.83
CA LEU A 59 -5.56 8.50 7.91
C LEU A 59 -5.96 7.78 9.20
N THR A 60 -6.82 6.77 9.10
CA THR A 60 -7.45 6.09 10.24
C THR A 60 -6.78 4.77 10.62
N GLY A 61 -6.02 4.19 9.71
CA GLY A 61 -5.49 2.82 9.83
C GLY A 61 -6.53 1.73 9.56
N PHE A 62 -7.82 2.06 9.46
CA PHE A 62 -8.88 1.08 9.29
C PHE A 62 -9.03 0.66 7.83
N CYS A 63 -8.92 -0.64 7.56
CA CYS A 63 -9.10 -1.23 6.24
C CYS A 63 -10.16 -2.33 6.27
N VAL A 64 -11.29 -2.12 5.57
CA VAL A 64 -12.37 -3.12 5.49
C VAL A 64 -11.84 -4.43 4.90
N VAL A 65 -11.15 -4.37 3.75
CA VAL A 65 -10.57 -5.54 3.09
C VAL A 65 -9.54 -6.22 4.00
N GLY A 66 -8.69 -5.45 4.68
CA GLY A 66 -7.73 -5.98 5.64
C GLY A 66 -8.39 -6.73 6.79
N ASN A 67 -9.51 -6.23 7.30
CA ASN A 67 -10.28 -6.90 8.35
C ASN A 67 -10.95 -8.19 7.85
N VAL A 68 -11.46 -8.21 6.63
CA VAL A 68 -11.98 -9.43 6.00
C VAL A 68 -10.86 -10.47 5.84
N LEU A 69 -9.70 -10.08 5.29
CA LEU A 69 -8.56 -10.97 5.12
C LEU A 69 -8.05 -11.55 6.45
N ARG A 70 -8.10 -10.74 7.53
CA ARG A 70 -7.74 -11.22 8.87
C ARG A 70 -8.64 -12.39 9.32
N LYS A 71 -9.95 -12.31 9.07
CA LYS A 71 -10.88 -13.41 9.36
C LYS A 71 -10.56 -14.70 8.59
N PHE A 72 -9.97 -14.55 7.39
CA PHE A 72 -9.45 -15.68 6.60
C PHE A 72 -8.07 -16.18 7.03
N GLY A 73 -7.49 -15.63 8.10
CA GLY A 73 -6.24 -16.10 8.69
C GLY A 73 -4.97 -15.44 8.13
N PHE A 74 -5.09 -14.37 7.32
CA PHE A 74 -3.93 -13.61 6.88
C PHE A 74 -3.28 -12.84 8.04
N VAL A 75 -1.95 -12.80 8.07
CA VAL A 75 -1.18 -12.14 9.12
C VAL A 75 -0.89 -10.69 8.73
N PRO A 76 -1.12 -9.70 9.62
CA PRO A 76 -0.72 -8.32 9.39
C PRO A 76 0.78 -8.13 9.66
N ARG A 77 1.44 -7.26 8.86
CA ARG A 77 2.82 -6.84 9.09
C ARG A 77 2.95 -5.37 9.49
N LEU A 78 2.01 -4.52 9.09
CA LEU A 78 1.96 -3.09 9.44
C LEU A 78 0.93 -2.79 10.53
N GLY A 79 0.18 -3.79 10.98
CA GLY A 79 -0.88 -3.62 11.97
C GLY A 79 -0.39 -3.77 13.40
N THR A 80 -1.18 -3.22 14.33
CA THR A 80 -1.13 -3.63 15.73
C THR A 80 -1.63 -5.07 15.79
N ALA A 81 -0.72 -6.02 15.94
CA ALA A 81 -1.08 -7.39 16.23
C ALA A 81 -1.59 -7.45 17.69
N SER A 82 -2.86 -7.17 17.91
CA SER A 82 -3.52 -7.79 19.04
C SER A 82 -3.46 -9.29 18.79
N ALA A 83 -2.86 -10.03 19.71
CA ALA A 83 -2.65 -11.48 19.61
C ALA A 83 -3.97 -12.27 19.53
N ASP A 84 -5.08 -11.61 19.67
CA ASP A 84 -6.43 -12.16 19.61
C ASP A 84 -6.92 -12.19 18.15
N LYS A 85 -7.25 -13.39 17.64
CA LYS A 85 -7.76 -13.58 16.28
C LYS A 85 -9.07 -12.84 16.02
N ASP A 86 -9.80 -12.47 17.07
CA ASP A 86 -11.08 -11.77 17.01
C ASP A 86 -10.93 -10.22 17.03
N GLY A 87 -9.72 -9.69 17.20
CA GLY A 87 -9.45 -8.27 17.20
C GLY A 87 -9.51 -7.64 15.79
N TRP A 88 -9.94 -6.37 15.72
CA TRP A 88 -9.94 -5.60 14.49
C TRP A 88 -8.51 -5.28 14.03
N TYR A 89 -8.27 -5.36 12.71
CA TYR A 89 -7.02 -4.94 12.10
C TYR A 89 -7.02 -3.42 11.89
N PHE A 90 -6.02 -2.77 12.48
CA PHE A 90 -5.69 -1.38 12.21
C PHE A 90 -4.23 -1.29 11.81
N MET A 91 -3.96 -0.62 10.70
CA MET A 91 -2.60 -0.23 10.33
C MET A 91 -2.09 0.83 11.30
N GLN A 92 -0.84 0.74 11.74
CA GLN A 92 -0.26 1.70 12.67
C GLN A 92 -0.24 3.11 12.08
N THR A 93 -0.73 4.10 12.84
CA THR A 93 -0.84 5.50 12.41
C THR A 93 0.00 6.45 13.26
N ASP A 94 0.90 5.91 14.09
CA ASP A 94 1.80 6.64 15.00
C ASP A 94 2.84 7.51 14.27
N ALA A 95 3.22 7.16 13.05
CA ALA A 95 4.18 7.91 12.23
C ALA A 95 3.82 7.89 10.74
N TRP A 96 4.39 8.84 9.98
CA TRP A 96 4.30 8.89 8.52
C TRP A 96 5.42 8.08 7.86
N TYR A 97 5.33 6.76 7.94
CA TYR A 97 6.27 5.85 7.31
C TYR A 97 5.96 5.63 5.82
N LEU A 98 6.88 4.98 5.09
CA LEU A 98 6.85 4.84 3.63
C LEU A 98 5.51 4.28 3.12
N GLU A 99 5.08 3.14 3.65
CA GLU A 99 3.90 2.42 3.16
C GLU A 99 2.61 3.25 3.41
N ARG A 100 2.52 3.94 4.54
CA ARG A 100 1.42 4.86 4.83
C ARG A 100 1.35 6.01 3.84
N ARG A 101 2.52 6.57 3.45
CA ARG A 101 2.62 7.61 2.41
C ARG A 101 2.22 7.07 1.03
N ILE A 102 2.48 5.80 0.74
CA ILE A 102 2.02 5.17 -0.51
C ILE A 102 0.49 5.14 -0.56
N TYR A 103 -0.18 4.71 0.52
CA TYR A 103 -1.64 4.67 0.56
C TYR A 103 -2.29 6.04 0.28
N ILE A 104 -1.79 7.11 0.92
CA ILE A 104 -2.37 8.44 0.70
C ILE A 104 -2.04 8.97 -0.70
N ALA A 105 -0.82 8.78 -1.20
CA ALA A 105 -0.42 9.22 -2.52
C ALA A 105 -1.21 8.51 -3.61
N VAL A 106 -1.35 7.19 -3.54
CA VAL A 106 -2.17 6.40 -4.47
C VAL A 106 -3.63 6.85 -4.42
N GLY A 107 -4.20 6.98 -3.21
CA GLY A 107 -5.59 7.40 -3.03
C GLY A 107 -5.89 8.77 -3.63
N ILE A 108 -5.01 9.77 -3.40
CA ILE A 108 -5.15 11.12 -3.96
C ILE A 108 -5.04 11.08 -5.49
N ASN A 109 -4.02 10.41 -6.04
CA ASN A 109 -3.83 10.32 -7.49
C ASN A 109 -5.02 9.66 -8.20
N ILE A 110 -5.51 8.55 -7.67
CA ILE A 110 -6.67 7.84 -8.22
C ILE A 110 -7.91 8.72 -8.15
N SER A 111 -8.19 9.35 -7.01
CA SER A 111 -9.36 10.19 -6.83
C SER A 111 -9.35 11.37 -7.81
N ILE A 112 -8.22 12.08 -7.93
CA ILE A 112 -8.08 13.22 -8.85
C ILE A 112 -8.23 12.75 -10.30
N ALA A 113 -7.51 11.71 -10.72
CA ALA A 113 -7.56 11.21 -12.09
C ALA A 113 -8.96 10.73 -12.47
N SER A 114 -9.65 10.04 -11.55
CA SER A 114 -11.03 9.59 -11.79
C SER A 114 -12.01 10.74 -11.87
N MET A 115 -11.88 11.78 -11.05
CA MET A 115 -12.69 13.00 -11.17
C MET A 115 -12.42 13.72 -12.49
N LEU A 116 -11.14 13.83 -12.90
CA LEU A 116 -10.78 14.41 -14.18
C LEU A 116 -11.32 13.60 -15.36
N SER A 117 -11.48 12.29 -15.22
CA SER A 117 -12.11 11.46 -16.25
C SER A 117 -13.58 11.81 -16.49
N LEU A 118 -14.28 12.29 -15.46
CA LEU A 118 -15.69 12.70 -15.56
C LEU A 118 -15.87 14.12 -16.13
N VAL A 119 -14.95 15.04 -15.82
CA VAL A 119 -15.14 16.47 -16.13
C VAL A 119 -14.26 16.99 -17.25
N HIS A 120 -13.14 16.35 -17.53
CA HIS A 120 -12.17 16.81 -18.52
C HIS A 120 -12.04 15.88 -19.72
N SER A 121 -11.62 14.63 -19.52
CA SER A 121 -11.39 13.69 -20.62
C SER A 121 -11.31 12.24 -20.12
N ALA A 122 -11.97 11.32 -20.83
CA ALA A 122 -11.89 9.88 -20.56
C ALA A 122 -10.45 9.31 -20.59
N TRP A 123 -9.50 10.01 -21.21
CA TRP A 123 -8.08 9.62 -21.21
C TRP A 123 -7.48 9.47 -19.80
N TRP A 124 -8.02 10.18 -18.80
CA TRP A 124 -7.59 10.02 -17.42
C TRP A 124 -7.85 8.63 -16.85
N LEU A 125 -8.76 7.85 -17.44
CA LEU A 125 -8.96 6.44 -17.10
C LEU A 125 -7.72 5.59 -17.41
N SER A 126 -6.96 5.93 -18.45
CA SER A 126 -5.70 5.24 -18.76
C SER A 126 -4.68 5.37 -17.63
N PHE A 127 -4.63 6.53 -16.98
CA PHE A 127 -3.78 6.74 -15.81
C PHE A 127 -4.23 5.90 -14.62
N THR A 128 -5.54 5.83 -14.33
CA THR A 128 -6.06 4.98 -13.24
C THR A 128 -5.82 3.51 -13.51
N GLY A 129 -5.98 3.06 -14.76
CA GLY A 129 -5.62 1.72 -15.19
C GLY A 129 -4.14 1.40 -15.02
N PHE A 130 -3.27 2.33 -15.39
CA PHE A 130 -1.82 2.21 -15.16
C PHE A 130 -1.49 2.05 -13.68
N VAL A 131 -2.09 2.87 -12.79
CA VAL A 131 -1.90 2.76 -11.34
C VAL A 131 -2.40 1.41 -10.83
N GLY A 132 -3.56 0.93 -11.29
CA GLY A 132 -4.08 -0.40 -10.95
C GLY A 132 -3.11 -1.51 -11.35
N GLY A 133 -2.58 -1.48 -12.58
CA GLY A 133 -1.56 -2.41 -13.05
C GLY A 133 -0.27 -2.34 -12.24
N ALA A 134 0.19 -1.14 -11.90
CA ALA A 134 1.36 -0.95 -11.04
C ALA A 134 1.17 -1.52 -9.64
N MET A 135 -0.05 -1.45 -9.06
CA MET A 135 -0.36 -2.07 -7.76
C MET A 135 -0.35 -3.60 -7.83
N VAL A 136 -0.88 -4.20 -8.89
CA VAL A 136 -0.79 -5.65 -9.12
C VAL A 136 0.67 -6.07 -9.27
N TRP A 137 1.44 -5.34 -10.08
CA TRP A 137 2.87 -5.57 -10.24
C TRP A 137 3.63 -5.45 -8.91
N PHE A 138 3.34 -4.43 -8.12
CA PHE A 138 3.93 -4.24 -6.79
C PHE A 138 3.61 -5.43 -5.86
N ALA A 139 2.37 -5.88 -5.83
CA ALA A 139 1.97 -7.03 -5.04
C ALA A 139 2.67 -8.32 -5.50
N ALA A 140 2.91 -8.48 -6.80
CA ALA A 140 3.59 -9.66 -7.36
C ALA A 140 5.10 -9.66 -7.10
N THR A 141 5.77 -8.53 -7.39
CA THR A 141 7.24 -8.43 -7.41
C THR A 141 7.86 -7.79 -6.19
N GLY A 142 7.06 -7.08 -5.38
CA GLY A 142 7.54 -6.25 -4.28
C GLY A 142 8.19 -4.93 -4.69
N PHE A 143 8.30 -4.65 -5.99
CA PHE A 143 8.94 -3.45 -6.53
C PHE A 143 7.90 -2.41 -6.96
N CYS A 144 8.07 -1.17 -6.48
CA CYS A 144 7.24 -0.04 -6.89
C CYS A 144 8.10 1.20 -7.11
N ILE A 145 7.95 1.85 -8.27
CA ILE A 145 8.71 3.07 -8.62
C ILE A 145 8.41 4.20 -7.64
N MET A 146 7.12 4.42 -7.31
CA MET A 146 6.71 5.45 -6.36
C MET A 146 7.24 5.19 -4.95
N ALA A 147 7.22 3.93 -4.49
CA ALA A 147 7.79 3.55 -3.21
C ALA A 147 9.30 3.84 -3.15
N ASN A 148 10.03 3.51 -4.22
CA ASN A 148 11.45 3.81 -4.33
C ASN A 148 11.72 5.32 -4.38
N GLY A 149 10.92 6.09 -5.08
CA GLY A 149 11.01 7.55 -5.07
C GLY A 149 10.85 8.15 -3.67
N LEU A 150 9.82 7.72 -2.92
CA LEU A 150 9.61 8.14 -1.55
C LEU A 150 10.72 7.67 -0.60
N TYR A 151 11.27 6.47 -0.82
CA TYR A 151 12.40 5.94 -0.06
C TYR A 151 13.65 6.79 -0.26
N TRP A 152 13.97 7.18 -1.48
CA TRP A 152 15.10 8.07 -1.78
C TRP A 152 14.90 9.47 -1.20
N LEU A 153 13.66 9.94 -1.11
CA LEU A 153 13.32 11.21 -0.44
C LEU A 153 13.37 11.10 1.10
N GLY A 154 13.80 9.97 1.66
CA GLY A 154 14.01 9.78 3.09
C GLY A 154 12.81 9.23 3.86
N ALA A 155 11.77 8.71 3.19
CA ALA A 155 10.69 8.02 3.89
C ALA A 155 11.19 6.70 4.51
N GLU A 156 10.82 6.43 5.77
CA GLU A 156 11.25 5.24 6.49
C GLU A 156 10.31 4.07 6.23
N PRO A 157 10.80 2.93 5.68
CA PRO A 157 9.99 1.74 5.49
C PRO A 157 9.82 0.98 6.81
N ARG A 158 8.62 0.45 7.05
CA ARG A 158 8.35 -0.51 8.12
C ARG A 158 8.38 -1.96 7.65
N LEU A 159 8.01 -2.22 6.40
CA LEU A 159 8.24 -3.49 5.74
C LEU A 159 9.70 -3.54 5.27
N ALA A 160 10.63 -3.76 6.19
CA ALA A 160 12.05 -3.77 5.87
C ALA A 160 12.40 -4.90 4.89
N PRO A 161 13.21 -4.62 3.84
CA PRO A 161 13.76 -5.67 3.00
C PRO A 161 14.63 -6.59 3.85
N GLN A 162 14.51 -7.90 3.66
CA GLN A 162 15.31 -8.90 4.39
C GLN A 162 16.83 -8.76 4.13
N HIS A 163 17.26 -8.00 3.15
CA HIS A 163 18.65 -7.83 2.74
C HIS A 163 19.43 -6.74 3.51
N GLY A 164 18.79 -5.97 4.39
CA GLY A 164 19.46 -4.90 5.15
C GLY A 164 20.00 -5.31 6.52
N ARG A 165 19.75 -6.52 7.01
CA ARG A 165 20.16 -6.95 8.35
C ARG A 165 21.47 -7.73 8.43
N LEU A 166 22.19 -7.92 7.33
CA LEU A 166 23.49 -8.60 7.36
C LEU A 166 24.66 -7.69 7.75
N GLY A 167 24.42 -6.41 8.07
CA GLY A 167 25.48 -5.44 8.35
C GLY A 167 25.47 -4.78 9.73
N SER A 168 24.49 -5.05 10.61
CA SER A 168 24.49 -4.42 11.94
C SER A 168 23.90 -5.33 13.02
N ALA A 169 24.46 -6.51 13.17
CA ALA A 169 24.40 -7.22 14.43
C ALA A 169 25.50 -6.64 15.33
N GLU A 170 25.26 -5.45 15.87
CA GLU A 170 26.06 -4.95 16.98
C GLU A 170 25.71 -5.80 18.22
N PRO A 171 26.70 -6.54 18.78
CA PRO A 171 26.46 -7.34 19.97
C PRO A 171 26.09 -6.39 21.11
N ARG A 172 24.89 -6.53 21.64
CA ARG A 172 24.44 -5.86 22.87
C ARG A 172 25.46 -6.25 23.96
N ARG A 173 26.40 -5.36 24.28
CA ARG A 173 27.27 -5.49 25.44
C ARG A 173 26.40 -5.55 26.69
N SER A 174 26.21 -6.74 27.19
CA SER A 174 25.75 -6.95 28.58
C SER A 174 26.80 -6.34 29.50
N HIS A 175 26.53 -5.17 30.04
CA HIS A 175 27.22 -4.72 31.23
C HIS A 175 26.76 -5.61 32.39
N LEU A 176 27.46 -6.70 32.58
CA LEU A 176 27.60 -7.37 33.87
C LEU A 176 28.47 -6.43 34.71
N ILE A 177 27.85 -5.73 35.62
CA ILE A 177 28.52 -5.09 36.73
C ILE A 177 28.46 -6.09 37.88
N ALA A 178 29.65 -6.44 38.36
CA ALA A 178 29.88 -7.20 39.54
C ALA A 178 29.43 -6.44 40.80
#